data_75fa2cd7011c7571f0112380dd7a0cb9
#
_entry.id   75fa2cd7011c7571f0112380dd7a0cb9
#
_cell.length_a   1.000
_cell.length_b   1.000
_cell.length_c   1.000
_cell.angle_alpha   90.00
_cell.angle_beta   90.00
_cell.angle_gamma   90.00
#
_symmetry.space_group_name_H-M   'P 1'
#
loop_
_entity.id
_entity.type
_entity.pdbx_description
1 polymer ?
#
loop_
_entity_poly.entity_id
_entity_poly.type
_entity_poly.pdbx_seq_one_letter_code
_entity_poly.pdbx_strand_id
1 'polypeptide(L)'
;MNKIRALIEVTKPKQTFLLMITFLVSYIVARGGADFNFLIATLSMWLAISGTTAINMWLDRDIDSIMPRTRQRPVPAGILKPSECAAFGAGIFAIGQTLGFLVSFEFALVVFLGLFFDIVVYTILLKRRSPYSIILGGFAGAMPALAGWVAVQGFTLPGFIIAAIVLLWIPSHIWYISMHYEEDYRLANIPMYPLVVGMERASWMIVLATAAMLVLAASLYILLPLGVFYLVISTSAVAFFLLKAIKFALSPDRVKARKMYKLASITLGLVYFSLLLGVFL
;
A
#
# COMPACT_ATOMS: atom_id res chain seq x y z
N MET A 1 -27.57 -3.23 -6.08
CA MET A 1 -26.61 -2.13 -6.38
C MET A 1 -26.72 -1.78 -7.86
N ASN A 2 -26.78 -0.49 -8.21
CA ASN A 2 -26.79 -0.09 -9.64
C ASN A 2 -25.37 -0.14 -10.23
N LYS A 3 -25.27 -0.13 -11.56
CA LYS A 3 -24.02 -0.31 -12.31
C LYS A 3 -22.97 0.78 -12.01
N ILE A 4 -23.39 2.03 -11.85
CA ILE A 4 -22.51 3.16 -11.51
C ILE A 4 -21.86 2.94 -10.15
N ARG A 5 -22.63 2.56 -9.15
CA ARG A 5 -22.12 2.24 -7.82
C ARG A 5 -21.16 1.06 -7.84
N ALA A 6 -21.43 0.05 -8.69
CA ALA A 6 -20.54 -1.09 -8.88
C ALA A 6 -19.17 -0.66 -9.48
N LEU A 7 -19.18 0.23 -10.50
CA LEU A 7 -17.96 0.80 -11.07
C LEU A 7 -17.14 1.61 -10.05
N ILE A 8 -17.80 2.36 -9.18
CA ILE A 8 -17.11 3.05 -8.09
C ILE A 8 -16.52 2.04 -7.08
N GLU A 9 -17.25 0.98 -6.75
CA GLU A 9 -16.81 -0.01 -5.76
C GLU A 9 -15.59 -0.81 -6.23
N VAL A 10 -15.46 -1.11 -7.53
CA VAL A 10 -14.28 -1.83 -8.05
C VAL A 10 -13.00 -1.01 -7.97
N THR A 11 -13.07 0.32 -7.88
CA THR A 11 -11.90 1.19 -7.63
C THR A 11 -11.44 1.16 -6.18
N LYS A 12 -12.15 0.47 -5.28
CA LYS A 12 -11.87 0.39 -3.84
C LYS A 12 -11.58 1.77 -3.20
N PRO A 13 -12.54 2.71 -3.19
CA PRO A 13 -12.28 4.13 -2.88
C PRO A 13 -11.56 4.36 -1.55
N LYS A 14 -11.89 3.58 -0.51
CA LYS A 14 -11.23 3.68 0.82
C LYS A 14 -9.74 3.31 0.74
N GLN A 15 -9.39 2.25 0.02
CA GLN A 15 -8.01 1.81 -0.14
C GLN A 15 -7.24 2.80 -1.02
N THR A 16 -7.83 3.21 -2.13
CA THR A 16 -7.26 4.22 -3.04
C THR A 16 -6.97 5.52 -2.30
N PHE A 17 -7.90 6.01 -1.49
CA PHE A 17 -7.71 7.22 -0.68
C PHE A 17 -6.53 7.09 0.30
N LEU A 18 -6.39 5.94 0.98
CA LEU A 18 -5.27 5.72 1.91
C LEU A 18 -3.91 5.70 1.19
N LEU A 19 -3.84 5.10 -0.01
CA LEU A 19 -2.64 5.13 -0.85
C LEU A 19 -2.34 6.55 -1.34
N MET A 20 -3.39 7.32 -1.69
CA MET A 20 -3.23 8.72 -2.07
C MET A 20 -2.65 9.59 -0.95
N ILE A 21 -2.91 9.31 0.32
CA ILE A 21 -2.30 10.04 1.43
C ILE A 21 -0.77 9.91 1.36
N THR A 22 -0.22 8.72 1.10
CA THR A 22 1.23 8.54 1.01
C THR A 22 1.82 9.30 -0.17
N PHE A 23 1.12 9.33 -1.31
CA PHE A 23 1.49 10.13 -2.48
C PHE A 23 1.48 11.63 -2.17
N LEU A 24 0.35 12.16 -1.66
CA LEU A 24 0.16 13.59 -1.41
C LEU A 24 1.17 14.13 -0.41
N VAL A 25 1.40 13.42 0.69
CA VAL A 25 2.39 13.82 1.69
C VAL A 25 3.79 13.81 1.10
N SER A 26 4.17 12.76 0.35
CA SER A 26 5.50 12.69 -0.28
C SER A 26 5.72 13.83 -1.28
N TYR A 27 4.70 14.19 -2.07
CA TYR A 27 4.78 15.33 -2.99
C TYR A 27 4.99 16.65 -2.23
N ILE A 28 4.19 16.89 -1.19
CA ILE A 28 4.26 18.12 -0.39
C ILE A 28 5.61 18.21 0.31
N VAL A 29 6.13 17.11 0.84
CA VAL A 29 7.47 17.07 1.48
C VAL A 29 8.58 17.36 0.47
N ALA A 30 8.46 16.83 -0.75
CA ALA A 30 9.44 17.05 -1.82
C ALA A 30 9.44 18.49 -2.34
N ARG A 31 8.28 19.17 -2.34
CA ARG A 31 8.09 20.51 -2.93
C ARG A 31 8.10 21.64 -1.92
N GLY A 32 7.72 21.37 -0.67
CA GLY A 32 7.40 22.40 0.33
C GLY A 32 6.00 23.00 0.15
N GLY A 33 5.14 22.41 -0.70
CA GLY A 33 3.79 22.90 -0.95
C GLY A 33 3.11 22.23 -2.15
N ALA A 34 2.07 22.86 -2.70
CA ALA A 34 1.36 22.44 -3.89
C ALA A 34 1.52 23.44 -5.03
N ASP A 35 1.56 22.96 -6.27
CA ASP A 35 1.62 23.76 -7.49
C ASP A 35 0.66 23.20 -8.55
N PHE A 36 0.70 23.70 -9.79
CA PHE A 36 -0.16 23.22 -10.86
C PHE A 36 0.12 21.75 -11.21
N ASN A 37 1.39 21.31 -11.20
CA ASN A 37 1.75 19.93 -11.45
C ASN A 37 1.19 18.99 -10.39
N PHE A 38 1.03 19.46 -9.14
CA PHE A 38 0.38 18.70 -8.07
C PHE A 38 -1.02 18.21 -8.45
N LEU A 39 -1.82 19.05 -9.14
CA LEU A 39 -3.17 18.67 -9.57
C LEU A 39 -3.14 17.57 -10.62
N ILE A 40 -2.26 17.70 -11.63
CA ILE A 40 -2.12 16.71 -12.71
C ILE A 40 -1.59 15.38 -12.14
N ALA A 41 -0.55 15.43 -11.31
CA ALA A 41 0.03 14.26 -10.68
C ALA A 41 -0.97 13.55 -9.75
N THR A 42 -1.77 14.32 -8.99
CA THR A 42 -2.82 13.79 -8.12
C THR A 42 -3.90 13.07 -8.92
N LEU A 43 -4.39 13.67 -10.01
CA LEU A 43 -5.40 13.05 -10.87
C LEU A 43 -4.84 11.79 -11.56
N SER A 44 -3.62 11.88 -12.09
CA SER A 44 -2.92 10.74 -12.68
C SER A 44 -2.84 9.57 -11.71
N MET A 45 -2.31 9.81 -10.51
CA MET A 45 -2.12 8.78 -9.50
C MET A 45 -3.44 8.17 -9.00
N TRP A 46 -4.46 9.02 -8.81
CA TRP A 46 -5.80 8.56 -8.41
C TRP A 46 -6.41 7.62 -9.46
N LEU A 47 -6.36 7.99 -10.74
CA LEU A 47 -6.88 7.17 -11.83
C LEU A 47 -6.06 5.89 -12.00
N ALA A 48 -4.73 5.97 -11.90
CA ALA A 48 -3.87 4.80 -12.01
C ALA A 48 -4.11 3.78 -10.90
N ILE A 49 -4.19 4.19 -9.63
CA ILE A 49 -4.53 3.30 -8.51
C ILE A 49 -5.92 2.70 -8.69
N SER A 50 -6.90 3.53 -9.07
CA SER A 50 -8.29 3.10 -9.32
C SER A 50 -8.37 2.06 -10.42
N GLY A 51 -7.66 2.28 -11.54
CA GLY A 51 -7.59 1.34 -12.66
C GLY A 51 -6.93 0.03 -12.27
N THR A 52 -5.79 0.10 -11.60
CA THR A 52 -5.05 -1.08 -11.11
C THR A 52 -5.91 -1.92 -10.18
N THR A 53 -6.63 -1.29 -9.22
CA THR A 53 -7.50 -2.02 -8.29
C THR A 53 -8.70 -2.67 -8.99
N ALA A 54 -9.26 -2.04 -10.04
CA ALA A 54 -10.33 -2.64 -10.84
C ALA A 54 -9.82 -3.84 -11.64
N ILE A 55 -8.63 -3.76 -12.26
CA ILE A 55 -7.99 -4.88 -12.95
C ILE A 55 -7.70 -6.02 -11.97
N ASN A 56 -7.16 -5.70 -10.78
CA ASN A 56 -6.92 -6.69 -9.73
C ASN A 56 -8.23 -7.42 -9.33
N MET A 57 -9.34 -6.68 -9.14
CA MET A 57 -10.64 -7.28 -8.81
C MET A 57 -11.18 -8.19 -9.93
N TRP A 58 -10.94 -7.82 -11.20
CA TRP A 58 -11.28 -8.67 -12.33
C TRP A 58 -10.49 -9.98 -12.33
N LEU A 59 -9.17 -9.91 -12.08
CA LEU A 59 -8.30 -11.09 -12.05
C LEU A 59 -8.58 -12.02 -10.86
N ASP A 60 -8.94 -11.43 -9.71
CA ASP A 60 -9.20 -12.18 -8.47
C ASP A 60 -10.65 -12.68 -8.33
N ARG A 61 -11.53 -12.49 -9.31
CA ARG A 61 -12.97 -12.77 -9.21
C ARG A 61 -13.32 -14.21 -8.77
N ASP A 62 -12.51 -15.17 -9.18
CA ASP A 62 -12.67 -16.58 -8.81
C ASP A 62 -12.32 -16.81 -7.32
N ILE A 63 -11.19 -16.29 -6.86
CA ILE A 63 -10.78 -16.33 -5.45
C ILE A 63 -11.79 -15.58 -4.59
N ASP A 64 -12.17 -14.38 -5.01
CA ASP A 64 -13.13 -13.53 -4.31
C ASP A 64 -14.50 -14.18 -4.15
N SER A 65 -14.92 -15.05 -5.08
CA SER A 65 -16.18 -15.79 -4.99
C SER A 65 -16.19 -16.85 -3.88
N ILE A 66 -15.01 -17.40 -3.54
CA ILE A 66 -14.83 -18.44 -2.53
C ILE A 66 -14.79 -17.83 -1.11
N MET A 67 -14.15 -16.67 -0.97
CA MET A 67 -13.95 -16.04 0.34
C MET A 67 -15.22 -15.36 0.86
N PRO A 68 -15.73 -15.69 2.06
CA PRO A 68 -16.92 -15.06 2.66
C PRO A 68 -16.90 -13.53 2.67
N ARG A 69 -15.71 -12.94 2.91
CA ARG A 69 -15.50 -11.50 3.01
C ARG A 69 -15.62 -10.78 1.68
N THR A 70 -15.33 -11.45 0.54
CA THR A 70 -15.20 -10.80 -0.78
C THR A 70 -16.21 -11.27 -1.82
N ARG A 71 -16.95 -12.35 -1.56
CA ARG A 71 -17.95 -12.92 -2.49
C ARG A 71 -19.08 -11.96 -2.90
N GLN A 72 -19.30 -10.90 -2.11
CA GLN A 72 -20.32 -9.87 -2.38
C GLN A 72 -19.78 -8.71 -3.25
N ARG A 73 -18.49 -8.74 -3.65
CA ARG A 73 -17.92 -7.73 -4.54
C ARG A 73 -18.64 -7.74 -5.91
N PRO A 74 -18.65 -6.59 -6.62
CA PRO A 74 -19.46 -6.43 -7.85
C PRO A 74 -19.25 -7.49 -8.92
N VAL A 75 -18.03 -7.97 -9.13
CA VAL A 75 -17.73 -8.97 -10.16
C VAL A 75 -18.10 -10.38 -9.72
N PRO A 76 -17.65 -10.89 -8.55
CA PRO A 76 -18.09 -12.20 -8.03
C PRO A 76 -19.60 -12.31 -7.85
N ALA A 77 -20.26 -11.24 -7.43
CA ALA A 77 -21.73 -11.19 -7.24
C ALA A 77 -22.52 -11.08 -8.56
N GLY A 78 -21.86 -11.02 -9.73
CA GLY A 78 -22.52 -10.93 -11.04
C GLY A 78 -23.18 -9.58 -11.36
N ILE A 79 -22.92 -8.53 -10.54
CA ILE A 79 -23.49 -7.18 -10.73
C ILE A 79 -22.78 -6.46 -11.88
N LEU A 80 -21.50 -6.73 -12.06
CA LEU A 80 -20.66 -6.19 -13.13
C LEU A 80 -20.04 -7.35 -13.91
N LYS A 81 -20.16 -7.31 -15.24
CA LYS A 81 -19.53 -8.34 -16.10
C LYS A 81 -18.00 -8.25 -15.98
N PRO A 82 -17.27 -9.38 -15.97
CA PRO A 82 -15.82 -9.38 -15.91
C PRO A 82 -15.14 -8.52 -16.98
N SER A 83 -15.65 -8.56 -18.23
CA SER A 83 -15.15 -7.74 -19.34
C SER A 83 -15.36 -6.24 -19.14
N GLU A 84 -16.49 -5.85 -18.54
CA GLU A 84 -16.76 -4.44 -18.23
C GLU A 84 -15.82 -3.92 -17.14
N CYS A 85 -15.54 -4.74 -16.11
CA CYS A 85 -14.59 -4.39 -15.06
C CYS A 85 -13.16 -4.26 -15.61
N ALA A 86 -12.73 -5.21 -16.47
CA ALA A 86 -11.42 -5.18 -17.09
C ALA A 86 -11.26 -3.97 -18.01
N ALA A 87 -12.22 -3.70 -18.90
CA ALA A 87 -12.19 -2.58 -19.83
C ALA A 87 -12.20 -1.22 -19.08
N PHE A 88 -13.04 -1.09 -18.05
CA PHE A 88 -13.09 0.10 -17.21
C PHE A 88 -11.75 0.32 -16.49
N GLY A 89 -11.20 -0.72 -15.84
CA GLY A 89 -9.93 -0.62 -15.14
C GLY A 89 -8.77 -0.26 -16.07
N ALA A 90 -8.66 -0.92 -17.23
CA ALA A 90 -7.65 -0.63 -18.23
C ALA A 90 -7.79 0.81 -18.80
N GLY A 91 -9.03 1.25 -19.07
CA GLY A 91 -9.29 2.60 -19.59
C GLY A 91 -8.89 3.70 -18.63
N ILE A 92 -9.33 3.62 -17.36
CA ILE A 92 -8.97 4.66 -16.38
C ILE A 92 -7.48 4.61 -16.00
N PHE A 93 -6.83 3.43 -16.00
CA PHE A 93 -5.38 3.33 -15.85
C PHE A 93 -4.66 4.00 -17.02
N ALA A 94 -5.07 3.74 -18.26
CA ALA A 94 -4.46 4.34 -19.44
C ALA A 94 -4.56 5.89 -19.42
N ILE A 95 -5.70 6.43 -19.00
CA ILE A 95 -5.87 7.88 -18.81
C ILE A 95 -4.91 8.39 -17.73
N GLY A 96 -4.86 7.73 -16.56
CA GLY A 96 -3.95 8.09 -15.48
C GLY A 96 -2.49 8.04 -15.92
N GLN A 97 -2.08 6.98 -16.64
CA GLN A 97 -0.74 6.82 -17.18
C GLN A 97 -0.38 7.93 -18.19
N THR A 98 -1.31 8.29 -19.08
CA THR A 98 -1.11 9.37 -20.06
C THR A 98 -0.91 10.72 -19.35
N LEU A 99 -1.73 11.02 -18.34
CA LEU A 99 -1.54 12.20 -17.49
C LEU A 99 -0.20 12.17 -16.76
N GLY A 100 0.28 10.98 -16.38
CA GLY A 100 1.59 10.82 -15.75
C GLY A 100 2.74 11.29 -16.65
N PHE A 101 2.69 11.04 -17.96
CA PHE A 101 3.68 11.54 -18.90
C PHE A 101 3.69 13.08 -19.04
N LEU A 102 2.57 13.75 -18.73
CA LEU A 102 2.53 15.23 -18.69
C LEU A 102 3.27 15.81 -17.47
N VAL A 103 3.48 15.00 -16.43
CA VAL A 103 4.24 15.40 -15.25
C VAL A 103 5.74 15.21 -15.51
N SER A 104 6.17 13.95 -15.72
CA SER A 104 7.52 13.59 -16.17
C SER A 104 7.57 12.11 -16.59
N PHE A 105 8.61 11.73 -17.32
CA PHE A 105 8.86 10.32 -17.67
C PHE A 105 9.10 9.46 -16.43
N GLU A 106 9.88 9.97 -15.48
CA GLU A 106 10.21 9.25 -14.23
C GLU A 106 8.96 8.99 -13.39
N PHE A 107 8.08 10.00 -13.27
CA PHE A 107 6.79 9.85 -12.59
C PHE A 107 5.92 8.80 -13.30
N ALA A 108 5.78 8.88 -14.62
CA ALA A 108 5.01 7.92 -15.41
C ALA A 108 5.58 6.50 -15.28
N LEU A 109 6.90 6.35 -15.21
CA LEU A 109 7.56 5.07 -14.97
C LEU A 109 7.16 4.48 -13.61
N VAL A 110 7.16 5.29 -12.53
CA VAL A 110 6.77 4.84 -11.20
C VAL A 110 5.28 4.46 -11.15
N VAL A 111 4.42 5.21 -11.83
CA VAL A 111 2.98 4.88 -11.98
C VAL A 111 2.81 3.52 -12.67
N PHE A 112 3.54 3.28 -13.76
CA PHE A 112 3.54 1.99 -14.47
C PHE A 112 4.06 0.86 -13.59
N LEU A 113 5.14 1.07 -12.84
CA LEU A 113 5.69 0.09 -11.92
C LEU A 113 4.69 -0.29 -10.82
N GLY A 114 3.84 0.65 -10.38
CA GLY A 114 2.73 0.35 -9.47
C GLY A 114 1.79 -0.72 -10.02
N LEU A 115 1.34 -0.57 -11.26
CA LEU A 115 0.54 -1.59 -11.95
C LEU A 115 1.32 -2.89 -12.15
N PHE A 116 2.57 -2.80 -12.61
CA PHE A 116 3.41 -3.98 -12.87
C PHE A 116 3.58 -4.84 -11.61
N PHE A 117 3.92 -4.23 -10.48
CA PHE A 117 4.09 -4.97 -9.23
C PHE A 117 2.77 -5.52 -8.68
N ASP A 118 1.65 -4.79 -8.78
CA ASP A 118 0.36 -5.28 -8.30
C ASP A 118 -0.24 -6.37 -9.20
N ILE A 119 -0.25 -6.13 -10.51
CA ILE A 119 -0.92 -7.03 -11.46
C ILE A 119 -0.02 -8.18 -11.87
N VAL A 120 1.19 -7.89 -12.37
CA VAL A 120 2.07 -8.93 -12.93
C VAL A 120 2.73 -9.70 -11.78
N VAL A 121 3.48 -9.01 -10.92
CA VAL A 121 4.29 -9.69 -9.89
C VAL A 121 3.39 -10.29 -8.82
N TYR A 122 2.53 -9.49 -8.20
CA TYR A 122 1.70 -9.96 -7.10
C TYR A 122 0.57 -10.86 -7.59
N THR A 123 -0.37 -10.34 -8.40
CA THR A 123 -1.63 -11.04 -8.69
C THR A 123 -1.44 -12.26 -9.60
N ILE A 124 -0.68 -12.12 -10.71
CA ILE A 124 -0.54 -13.19 -11.70
C ILE A 124 0.54 -14.20 -11.28
N LEU A 125 1.72 -13.73 -10.88
CA LEU A 125 2.86 -14.62 -10.66
C LEU A 125 2.88 -15.24 -9.27
N LEU A 126 2.66 -14.46 -8.21
CA LEU A 126 3.02 -14.87 -6.85
C LEU A 126 1.84 -15.19 -5.94
N LYS A 127 0.75 -14.45 -5.98
CA LYS A 127 -0.36 -14.52 -5.00
C LYS A 127 -0.87 -15.94 -4.74
N ARG A 128 -0.98 -16.73 -5.79
CA ARG A 128 -1.52 -18.11 -5.73
C ARG A 128 -0.44 -19.18 -5.57
N ARG A 129 0.84 -18.81 -5.63
CA ARG A 129 1.95 -19.78 -5.77
C ARG A 129 3.03 -19.63 -4.70
N SER A 130 3.18 -18.46 -4.12
CA SER A 130 4.32 -18.15 -3.27
C SER A 130 3.92 -17.45 -1.97
N PRO A 131 4.43 -17.91 -0.82
CA PRO A 131 4.27 -17.21 0.45
C PRO A 131 4.97 -15.84 0.47
N TYR A 132 5.94 -15.62 -0.41
CA TYR A 132 6.67 -14.35 -0.51
C TYR A 132 5.94 -13.31 -1.34
N SER A 133 4.69 -13.58 -1.77
CA SER A 133 3.88 -12.70 -2.60
C SER A 133 3.75 -11.27 -2.04
N ILE A 134 3.64 -11.12 -0.72
CA ILE A 134 3.53 -9.81 -0.05
C ILE A 134 4.86 -9.07 -0.02
N ILE A 135 6.00 -9.76 0.07
CA ILE A 135 7.32 -9.12 0.06
C ILE A 135 7.59 -8.46 -1.29
N LEU A 136 7.40 -9.20 -2.39
CA LEU A 136 7.65 -8.68 -3.73
C LEU A 136 6.47 -7.85 -4.28
N GLY A 137 5.23 -8.27 -4.01
CA GLY A 137 4.04 -7.50 -4.36
C GLY A 137 3.91 -6.19 -3.58
N GLY A 138 4.52 -6.12 -2.40
CA GLY A 138 4.53 -4.92 -1.56
C GLY A 138 5.12 -3.68 -2.24
N PHE A 139 6.01 -3.87 -3.22
CA PHE A 139 6.49 -2.73 -4.02
C PHE A 139 5.35 -1.93 -4.63
N ALA A 140 4.26 -2.55 -5.06
CA ALA A 140 3.08 -1.84 -5.58
C ALA A 140 2.53 -0.81 -4.58
N GLY A 141 2.44 -1.18 -3.30
CA GLY A 141 1.95 -0.27 -2.25
C GLY A 141 2.92 0.84 -1.87
N ALA A 142 4.22 0.69 -2.18
CA ALA A 142 5.24 1.71 -1.97
C ALA A 142 5.34 2.72 -3.14
N MET A 143 4.85 2.36 -4.34
CA MET A 143 4.95 3.23 -5.52
C MET A 143 4.23 4.57 -5.37
N PRO A 144 3.05 4.71 -4.75
CA PRO A 144 2.43 6.01 -4.55
C PRO A 144 3.33 6.98 -3.77
N ALA A 145 3.99 6.50 -2.72
CA ALA A 145 4.92 7.30 -1.93
C ALA A 145 6.15 7.73 -2.76
N LEU A 146 6.73 6.80 -3.54
CA LEU A 146 7.83 7.10 -4.45
C LEU A 146 7.41 8.08 -5.54
N ALA A 147 6.23 7.88 -6.14
CA ALA A 147 5.71 8.74 -7.20
C ALA A 147 5.53 10.20 -6.74
N GLY A 148 5.01 10.40 -5.51
CA GLY A 148 4.84 11.74 -4.93
C GLY A 148 6.18 12.49 -4.85
N TRP A 149 7.25 11.81 -4.43
CA TRP A 149 8.59 12.38 -4.40
C TRP A 149 9.17 12.61 -5.81
N VAL A 150 9.10 11.57 -6.65
CA VAL A 150 9.71 11.59 -8.00
C VAL A 150 9.08 12.64 -8.91
N ALA A 151 7.79 12.95 -8.73
CA ALA A 151 7.12 14.02 -9.47
C ALA A 151 7.78 15.40 -9.32
N VAL A 152 8.60 15.59 -8.27
CA VAL A 152 9.23 16.89 -7.91
C VAL A 152 10.74 16.81 -7.99
N GLN A 153 11.37 15.79 -7.37
CA GLN A 153 12.80 15.69 -7.13
C GLN A 153 13.50 14.61 -7.97
N GLY A 154 12.73 13.89 -8.82
CA GLY A 154 13.27 12.73 -9.52
C GLY A 154 13.67 11.60 -8.56
N PHE A 155 14.51 10.69 -9.04
CA PHE A 155 15.02 9.57 -8.25
C PHE A 155 16.18 10.01 -7.35
N THR A 156 15.88 10.27 -6.08
CA THR A 156 16.87 10.62 -5.05
C THR A 156 16.69 9.78 -3.81
N LEU A 157 17.72 9.69 -2.98
CA LEU A 157 17.75 8.83 -1.79
C LEU A 157 16.57 9.06 -0.82
N PRO A 158 16.16 10.29 -0.48
CA PRO A 158 15.01 10.49 0.41
C PRO A 158 13.71 9.88 -0.12
N GLY A 159 13.45 9.96 -1.44
CA GLY A 159 12.27 9.35 -2.06
C GLY A 159 12.24 7.83 -1.92
N PHE A 160 13.39 7.18 -2.12
CA PHE A 160 13.51 5.73 -1.90
C PHE A 160 13.32 5.35 -0.44
N ILE A 161 13.81 6.16 0.52
CA ILE A 161 13.61 5.90 1.96
C ILE A 161 12.13 6.07 2.33
N ILE A 162 11.45 7.12 1.85
CA ILE A 162 10.02 7.32 2.09
C ILE A 162 9.20 6.13 1.56
N ALA A 163 9.51 5.64 0.36
CA ALA A 163 8.88 4.46 -0.22
C ALA A 163 9.22 3.17 0.56
N ALA A 164 10.48 3.01 0.99
CA ALA A 164 10.94 1.86 1.76
C ALA A 164 10.26 1.77 3.14
N ILE A 165 9.93 2.89 3.78
CA ILE A 165 9.12 2.91 5.01
C ILE A 165 7.76 2.26 4.78
N VAL A 166 7.08 2.56 3.66
CA VAL A 166 5.82 1.90 3.29
C VAL A 166 6.04 0.43 3.00
N LEU A 167 7.07 0.09 2.22
CA LEU A 167 7.40 -1.28 1.85
C LEU A 167 7.62 -2.16 3.10
N LEU A 168 8.37 -1.66 4.08
CA LEU A 168 8.63 -2.37 5.34
C LEU A 168 7.39 -2.44 6.26
N TRP A 169 6.47 -1.49 6.12
CA TRP A 169 5.19 -1.52 6.84
C TRP A 169 4.21 -2.57 6.29
N ILE A 170 4.23 -2.86 4.97
CA ILE A 170 3.25 -3.75 4.32
C ILE A 170 3.16 -5.14 4.95
N PRO A 171 4.27 -5.85 5.28
CA PRO A 171 4.20 -7.12 5.97
C PRO A 171 3.42 -7.04 7.29
N SER A 172 3.64 -6.01 8.09
CA SER A 172 2.92 -5.84 9.36
C SER A 172 1.42 -5.62 9.16
N HIS A 173 1.01 -4.94 8.09
CA HIS A 173 -0.39 -4.73 7.77
C HIS A 173 -1.05 -6.00 7.23
N ILE A 174 -0.49 -6.58 6.16
CA ILE A 174 -1.11 -7.69 5.44
C ILE A 174 -1.00 -9.02 6.18
N TRP A 175 0.14 -9.31 6.82
CA TRP A 175 0.30 -10.58 7.52
C TRP A 175 -0.54 -10.64 8.79
N TYR A 176 -0.70 -9.54 9.56
CA TYR A 176 -1.65 -9.52 10.67
C TYR A 176 -3.11 -9.67 10.19
N ILE A 177 -3.47 -9.11 9.02
CA ILE A 177 -4.78 -9.36 8.40
C ILE A 177 -4.93 -10.86 8.07
N SER A 178 -3.92 -11.48 7.44
CA SER A 178 -4.00 -12.88 7.06
C SER A 178 -4.00 -13.84 8.25
N MET A 179 -3.33 -13.50 9.35
CA MET A 179 -3.43 -14.24 10.61
C MET A 179 -4.85 -14.18 11.19
N HIS A 180 -5.49 -13.02 11.12
CA HIS A 180 -6.86 -12.84 11.63
C HIS A 180 -7.91 -13.54 10.77
N TYR A 181 -7.78 -13.46 9.43
CA TYR A 181 -8.69 -14.07 8.46
C TYR A 181 -8.12 -15.36 7.85
N GLU A 182 -7.41 -16.16 8.65
CA GLU A 182 -6.71 -17.35 8.19
C GLU A 182 -7.62 -18.32 7.43
N GLU A 183 -8.86 -18.51 7.89
CA GLU A 183 -9.83 -19.41 7.27
C GLU A 183 -10.18 -19.00 5.84
N ASP A 184 -10.39 -17.70 5.59
CA ASP A 184 -10.66 -17.18 4.25
C ASP A 184 -9.52 -17.53 3.27
N TYR A 185 -8.26 -17.33 3.70
CA TYR A 185 -7.08 -17.62 2.86
C TYR A 185 -6.86 -19.13 2.65
N ARG A 186 -7.16 -19.96 3.65
CA ARG A 186 -7.12 -21.42 3.53
C ARG A 186 -8.17 -21.94 2.56
N LEU A 187 -9.42 -21.45 2.66
CA LEU A 187 -10.50 -21.81 1.74
C LEU A 187 -10.15 -21.48 0.27
N ALA A 188 -9.48 -20.38 0.05
CA ALA A 188 -9.06 -19.95 -1.29
C ALA A 188 -7.71 -20.52 -1.73
N ASN A 189 -7.08 -21.41 -0.95
CA ASN A 189 -5.75 -21.98 -1.20
C ASN A 189 -4.66 -20.93 -1.49
N ILE A 190 -4.70 -19.77 -0.79
CA ILE A 190 -3.69 -18.73 -0.93
C ILE A 190 -2.60 -18.94 0.10
N PRO A 191 -1.33 -19.20 -0.31
CA PRO A 191 -0.22 -19.52 0.60
C PRO A 191 0.35 -18.24 1.24
N MET A 192 -0.43 -17.57 2.12
CA MET A 192 0.10 -16.41 2.86
C MET A 192 1.25 -16.84 3.78
N TYR A 193 2.30 -16.01 3.85
CA TYR A 193 3.52 -16.34 4.60
C TYR A 193 3.25 -16.83 6.03
N PRO A 194 2.40 -16.18 6.87
CA PRO A 194 2.11 -16.69 8.21
C PRO A 194 1.41 -18.05 8.24
N LEU A 195 0.67 -18.40 7.18
CA LEU A 195 -0.05 -19.67 7.09
C LEU A 195 0.88 -20.83 6.70
N VAL A 196 1.99 -20.53 6.06
CA VAL A 196 3.00 -21.51 5.60
C VAL A 196 4.09 -21.72 6.64
N VAL A 197 4.67 -20.62 7.17
CA VAL A 197 5.81 -20.71 8.10
C VAL A 197 5.42 -20.69 9.58
N GLY A 198 4.14 -20.41 9.86
CA GLY A 198 3.60 -20.22 11.21
C GLY A 198 3.60 -18.76 11.65
N MET A 199 2.67 -18.44 12.57
CA MET A 199 2.47 -17.06 13.05
C MET A 199 3.70 -16.50 13.78
N GLU A 200 4.43 -17.34 14.53
CA GLU A 200 5.59 -16.92 15.31
C GLU A 200 6.71 -16.42 14.40
N ARG A 201 7.15 -17.25 13.42
CA ARG A 201 8.22 -16.86 12.48
C ARG A 201 7.85 -15.64 11.67
N ALA A 202 6.60 -15.56 11.20
CA ALA A 202 6.10 -14.40 10.47
C ALA A 202 6.10 -13.14 11.35
N SER A 203 5.78 -13.27 12.65
CA SER A 203 5.80 -12.14 13.58
C SER A 203 7.21 -11.62 13.85
N TRP A 204 8.22 -12.49 13.92
CA TRP A 204 9.61 -12.06 14.04
C TRP A 204 10.11 -11.35 12.79
N MET A 205 9.66 -11.75 11.58
CA MET A 205 9.96 -11.03 10.36
C MET A 205 9.32 -9.63 10.36
N ILE A 206 8.10 -9.49 10.92
CA ILE A 206 7.46 -8.17 11.12
C ILE A 206 8.29 -7.32 12.10
N VAL A 207 8.80 -7.89 13.18
CA VAL A 207 9.67 -7.19 14.12
C VAL A 207 10.92 -6.65 13.42
N LEU A 208 11.61 -7.48 12.61
CA LEU A 208 12.77 -7.05 11.83
C LEU A 208 12.44 -5.93 10.85
N ALA A 209 11.35 -6.06 10.10
CA ALA A 209 10.89 -5.02 9.16
C ALA A 209 10.55 -3.71 9.90
N THR A 210 9.91 -3.79 11.08
CA THR A 210 9.57 -2.61 11.89
C THR A 210 10.83 -1.96 12.49
N ALA A 211 11.83 -2.74 12.90
CA ALA A 211 13.11 -2.21 13.37
C ALA A 211 13.86 -1.47 12.25
N ALA A 212 13.90 -2.05 11.05
CA ALA A 212 14.45 -1.36 9.87
C ALA A 212 13.67 -0.08 9.52
N MET A 213 12.33 -0.12 9.61
CA MET A 213 11.47 1.06 9.42
C MET A 213 11.82 2.19 10.43
N LEU A 214 12.13 1.84 11.69
CA LEU A 214 12.56 2.82 12.71
C LEU A 214 13.85 3.52 12.30
N VAL A 215 14.84 2.75 11.83
CA VAL A 215 16.12 3.31 11.34
C VAL A 215 15.89 4.23 10.16
N LEU A 216 15.08 3.81 9.17
CA LEU A 216 14.77 4.64 8.00
C LEU A 216 13.99 5.91 8.37
N ALA A 217 13.04 5.82 9.31
CA ALA A 217 12.31 6.99 9.77
C ALA A 217 13.26 8.00 10.46
N ALA A 218 14.19 7.52 11.29
CA ALA A 218 15.20 8.38 11.90
C ALA A 218 16.18 8.99 10.88
N SER A 219 16.58 8.23 9.85
CA SER A 219 17.53 8.71 8.83
C SER A 219 16.97 9.88 7.98
N LEU A 220 15.67 9.96 7.76
CA LEU A 220 15.05 11.08 7.04
C LEU A 220 15.25 12.42 7.74
N TYR A 221 15.33 12.44 9.07
CA TYR A 221 15.63 13.66 9.83
C TYR A 221 17.03 14.21 9.53
N ILE A 222 17.99 13.34 9.19
CA ILE A 222 19.36 13.74 8.82
C ILE A 222 19.42 14.20 7.36
N LEU A 223 18.60 13.61 6.49
CA LEU A 223 18.64 13.82 5.04
C LEU A 223 17.77 14.98 4.56
N LEU A 224 16.77 15.37 5.35
CA LEU A 224 15.81 16.40 4.99
C LEU A 224 15.73 17.45 6.10
N PRO A 225 15.45 18.71 5.78
CA PRO A 225 15.27 19.79 6.76
C PRO A 225 13.93 19.66 7.47
N LEU A 226 13.76 18.57 8.22
CA LEU A 226 12.53 18.29 8.98
C LEU A 226 12.69 18.79 10.41
N GLY A 227 11.66 19.43 10.95
CA GLY A 227 11.65 19.88 12.35
C GLY A 227 11.74 18.71 13.35
N VAL A 228 12.15 19.00 14.58
CA VAL A 228 12.29 18.01 15.66
C VAL A 228 10.99 17.25 15.95
N PHE A 229 9.84 17.85 15.70
CA PHE A 229 8.53 17.20 15.84
C PHE A 229 8.40 15.97 14.96
N TYR A 230 8.93 16.03 13.72
CA TYR A 230 9.01 14.83 12.87
C TYR A 230 9.75 13.70 13.57
N LEU A 231 10.99 13.97 14.04
CA LEU A 231 11.83 12.95 14.66
C LEU A 231 11.11 12.32 15.88
N VAL A 232 10.60 13.16 16.78
CA VAL A 232 9.96 12.68 18.02
C VAL A 232 8.72 11.86 17.72
N ILE A 233 7.80 12.36 16.88
CA ILE A 233 6.53 11.68 16.60
C ILE A 233 6.78 10.38 15.82
N SER A 234 7.57 10.43 14.73
CA SER A 234 7.81 9.26 13.88
C SER A 234 8.51 8.14 14.63
N THR A 235 9.62 8.45 15.32
CA THR A 235 10.40 7.44 16.06
C THR A 235 9.65 6.89 17.25
N SER A 236 8.92 7.72 18.02
CA SER A 236 8.09 7.26 19.13
C SER A 236 6.96 6.35 18.67
N ALA A 237 6.27 6.70 17.57
CA ALA A 237 5.18 5.87 17.01
C ALA A 237 5.69 4.51 16.54
N VAL A 238 6.82 4.49 15.79
CA VAL A 238 7.40 3.24 15.30
C VAL A 238 7.99 2.41 16.42
N ALA A 239 8.69 3.02 17.40
CA ALA A 239 9.23 2.33 18.57
C ALA A 239 8.11 1.71 19.43
N PHE A 240 7.02 2.44 19.65
CA PHE A 240 5.85 1.90 20.35
C PHE A 240 5.25 0.70 19.62
N PHE A 241 5.11 0.80 18.29
CA PHE A 241 4.63 -0.32 17.48
C PHE A 241 5.60 -1.51 17.53
N LEU A 242 6.92 -1.26 17.47
CA LEU A 242 7.95 -2.28 17.58
C LEU A 242 7.84 -3.06 18.90
N LEU A 243 7.68 -2.37 20.02
CA LEU A 243 7.48 -3.01 21.32
C LEU A 243 6.23 -3.90 21.36
N LYS A 244 5.13 -3.43 20.74
CA LYS A 244 3.90 -4.23 20.61
C LYS A 244 4.08 -5.43 19.68
N ALA A 245 4.85 -5.28 18.59
CA ALA A 245 5.17 -6.35 17.66
C ALA A 245 6.04 -7.43 18.32
N ILE A 246 7.04 -7.05 19.12
CA ILE A 246 7.86 -7.97 19.92
C ILE A 246 6.97 -8.75 20.91
N LYS A 247 6.12 -8.03 21.67
CA LYS A 247 5.19 -8.68 22.61
C LYS A 247 4.24 -9.65 21.91
N PHE A 248 3.79 -9.32 20.71
CA PHE A 248 2.94 -10.20 19.92
C PHE A 248 3.73 -11.42 19.41
N ALA A 249 4.99 -11.26 18.96
CA ALA A 249 5.83 -12.33 18.44
C ALA A 249 6.15 -13.40 19.53
N LEU A 250 6.25 -12.98 20.79
CA LEU A 250 6.45 -13.89 21.93
C LEU A 250 5.21 -14.75 22.26
N SER A 251 4.01 -14.30 21.92
CA SER A 251 2.74 -15.03 22.15
C SER A 251 1.72 -14.64 21.09
N PRO A 252 1.87 -15.15 19.85
CA PRO A 252 0.98 -14.83 18.74
C PRO A 252 -0.45 -15.35 18.98
N ASP A 253 -1.44 -14.51 18.60
CA ASP A 253 -2.85 -14.83 18.79
C ASP A 253 -3.69 -14.22 17.68
N ARG A 254 -4.60 -15.01 17.05
CA ARG A 254 -5.43 -14.60 15.92
C ARG A 254 -6.34 -13.41 16.25
N VAL A 255 -6.89 -13.37 17.46
CA VAL A 255 -7.80 -12.29 17.89
C VAL A 255 -7.00 -11.00 18.08
N LYS A 256 -5.80 -11.11 18.68
CA LYS A 256 -4.90 -9.96 18.86
C LYS A 256 -4.36 -9.44 17.53
N ALA A 257 -4.17 -10.31 16.52
CA ALA A 257 -3.72 -9.89 15.18
C ALA A 257 -4.59 -8.79 14.58
N ARG A 258 -5.93 -8.80 14.82
CA ARG A 258 -6.83 -7.73 14.41
C ARG A 258 -6.47 -6.35 15.01
N LYS A 259 -6.04 -6.33 16.25
CA LYS A 259 -5.59 -5.08 16.91
C LYS A 259 -4.26 -4.62 16.34
N MET A 260 -3.36 -5.57 16.04
CA MET A 260 -2.03 -5.29 15.53
C MET A 260 -2.06 -4.66 14.12
N TYR A 261 -2.89 -5.15 13.17
CA TYR A 261 -2.96 -4.51 11.85
C TYR A 261 -3.55 -3.08 11.91
N LYS A 262 -4.50 -2.83 12.83
CA LYS A 262 -5.01 -1.47 13.05
C LYS A 262 -3.95 -0.55 13.60
N LEU A 263 -3.18 -1.04 14.58
CA LEU A 263 -2.08 -0.28 15.16
C LEU A 263 -0.99 0.02 14.13
N ALA A 264 -0.64 -0.97 13.26
CA ALA A 264 0.27 -0.76 12.15
C ALA A 264 -0.19 0.39 11.23
N SER A 265 -1.49 0.43 10.90
CA SER A 265 -2.05 1.49 10.06
C SER A 265 -1.99 2.87 10.72
N ILE A 266 -2.28 2.94 12.03
CA ILE A 266 -2.15 4.19 12.80
C ILE A 266 -0.68 4.64 12.83
N THR A 267 0.26 3.71 13.02
CA THR A 267 1.70 4.01 13.04
C THR A 267 2.16 4.63 11.72
N LEU A 268 1.81 4.04 10.57
CA LEU A 268 2.15 4.64 9.28
C LEU A 268 1.50 6.02 9.11
N GLY A 269 0.24 6.16 9.52
CA GLY A 269 -0.46 7.44 9.50
C GLY A 269 0.26 8.52 10.31
N LEU A 270 0.76 8.19 11.51
CA LEU A 270 1.53 9.11 12.36
C LEU A 270 2.89 9.47 11.74
N VAL A 271 3.59 8.51 11.11
CA VAL A 271 4.84 8.80 10.39
C VAL A 271 4.59 9.78 9.24
N TYR A 272 3.58 9.55 8.41
CA TYR A 272 3.26 10.45 7.31
C TYR A 272 2.71 11.81 7.77
N PHE A 273 1.93 11.84 8.82
CA PHE A 273 1.47 13.08 9.45
C PHE A 273 2.65 13.88 10.00
N SER A 274 3.60 13.23 10.67
CA SER A 274 4.80 13.89 11.19
C SER A 274 5.73 14.41 10.08
N LEU A 275 5.81 13.71 8.93
CA LEU A 275 6.53 14.21 7.75
C LEU A 275 5.93 15.53 7.27
N LEU A 276 4.58 15.61 7.20
CA LEU A 276 3.90 16.84 6.81
C LEU A 276 4.15 17.96 7.80
N LEU A 277 4.04 17.69 9.11
CA LEU A 277 4.35 18.67 10.14
C LEU A 277 5.80 19.16 10.06
N GLY A 278 6.75 18.25 9.80
CA GLY A 278 8.18 18.57 9.78
C GLY A 278 8.58 19.52 8.64
N VAL A 279 7.75 19.68 7.61
CA VAL A 279 8.00 20.65 6.52
C VAL A 279 7.50 22.06 6.88
N PHE A 280 6.49 22.16 7.74
CA PHE A 280 5.85 23.45 8.05
C PHE A 280 6.18 24.00 9.44
N LEU A 281 6.79 23.21 10.31
CA LEU A 281 7.21 23.56 11.67
C LEU A 281 8.71 23.39 11.87
#